data_6448615ec141dfa52ebac13749412bde
#
_entry.id   6448615ec141dfa52ebac13749412bde
#
_cell.length_a   1.000
_cell.length_b   1.000
_cell.length_c   1.000
_cell.angle_alpha   90.00
_cell.angle_beta   90.00
_cell.angle_gamma   90.00
#
_symmetry.space_group_name_H-M   'P 1'
#
loop_
_entity.id
_entity.type
_entity.pdbx_description
1 polymer ?
#
loop_
_entity_poly.entity_id
_entity_poly.type
_entity_poly.pdbx_seq_one_letter_code
_entity_poly.pdbx_strand_id
1 'polypeptide(L)'
;MSSELPPLTHLDAQGNARMVEVGDKPVTRRSATAEAWIRLGPEALARVRAGHSAKGDVLGVAQIAGIQAAKRTGELIPLCHPLPLDGVDVRFEVHDAGVRVEATARCTGRTGVEMEALTACSVAGLTVIDMLKAIDRTLQIDGVRLLAKSGGTRGDWRAE
;
A
#
# COMPACT_ATOMS: atom_id res chain seq x y z
N MET A 1 -17.88 -27.52 19.75
CA MET A 1 -16.89 -27.56 18.65
C MET A 1 -16.01 -26.33 18.80
N SER A 2 -14.81 -26.47 19.35
CA SER A 2 -13.85 -25.36 19.46
C SER A 2 -13.35 -25.04 18.04
N SER A 3 -13.76 -23.90 17.50
CA SER A 3 -13.16 -23.37 16.28
C SER A 3 -11.74 -22.90 16.63
N GLU A 4 -10.76 -23.78 16.48
CA GLU A 4 -9.37 -23.36 16.56
C GLU A 4 -9.13 -22.32 15.47
N LEU A 5 -8.72 -21.13 15.90
CA LEU A 5 -8.30 -20.07 14.99
C LEU A 5 -7.10 -20.55 14.15
N PRO A 6 -7.02 -20.21 12.87
CA PRO A 6 -5.89 -20.59 12.04
C PRO A 6 -4.59 -20.04 12.64
N PRO A 7 -3.50 -20.82 12.66
CA PRO A 7 -2.24 -20.40 13.26
C PRO A 7 -1.66 -19.17 12.55
N LEU A 8 -1.08 -18.25 13.35
CA LEU A 8 -0.35 -17.10 12.82
C LEU A 8 0.96 -17.59 12.17
N THR A 9 1.15 -17.32 10.88
CA THR A 9 2.28 -17.83 10.10
C THR A 9 3.63 -17.23 10.49
N HIS A 10 3.63 -16.08 11.17
CA HIS A 10 4.83 -15.37 11.62
C HIS A 10 5.24 -15.71 13.07
N LEU A 11 4.68 -16.78 13.65
CA LEU A 11 5.10 -17.32 14.93
C LEU A 11 5.64 -18.74 14.75
N ASP A 12 6.67 -19.08 15.53
CA ASP A 12 7.15 -20.47 15.67
C ASP A 12 6.29 -21.24 16.69
N ALA A 13 6.60 -22.51 16.89
CA ALA A 13 5.88 -23.37 17.83
C ALA A 13 6.01 -22.92 19.30
N GLN A 14 7.00 -22.09 19.63
CA GLN A 14 7.23 -21.50 20.94
C GLN A 14 6.62 -20.10 21.09
N GLY A 15 5.95 -19.57 20.03
CA GLY A 15 5.32 -18.25 20.00
C GLY A 15 6.28 -17.10 19.69
N ASN A 16 7.51 -17.37 19.27
CA ASN A 16 8.46 -16.32 18.89
C ASN A 16 8.21 -15.85 17.45
N ALA A 17 8.44 -14.57 17.20
CA ALA A 17 8.33 -13.99 15.88
C ALA A 17 9.39 -14.55 14.92
N ARG A 18 8.95 -14.92 13.71
CA ARG A 18 9.85 -15.39 12.64
C ARG A 18 9.37 -14.91 11.27
N MET A 19 10.30 -14.68 10.37
CA MET A 19 9.98 -14.51 8.95
C MET A 19 9.63 -15.90 8.37
N VAL A 20 8.54 -15.96 7.60
CA VAL A 20 8.06 -17.22 7.01
C VAL A 20 9.07 -17.76 6.01
N GLU A 21 9.44 -19.06 6.13
CA GLU A 21 10.26 -19.74 5.14
C GLU A 21 9.48 -19.92 3.83
N VAL A 22 10.07 -19.48 2.72
CA VAL A 22 9.44 -19.53 1.40
C VAL A 22 10.33 -20.23 0.35
N GLY A 23 11.48 -20.77 0.76
CA GLY A 23 12.46 -21.38 -0.14
C GLY A 23 11.91 -22.51 -1.01
N ASP A 24 11.00 -23.31 -0.46
CA ASP A 24 10.40 -24.47 -1.15
C ASP A 24 9.14 -24.11 -1.96
N LYS A 25 8.68 -22.85 -1.89
CA LYS A 25 7.49 -22.43 -2.65
C LYS A 25 7.82 -22.19 -4.13
N PRO A 26 6.91 -22.53 -5.04
CA PRO A 26 7.11 -22.26 -6.46
C PRO A 26 7.17 -20.74 -6.72
N VAL A 27 8.01 -20.37 -7.67
CA VAL A 27 8.07 -19.02 -8.20
C VAL A 27 6.88 -18.83 -9.14
N THR A 28 6.04 -17.84 -8.86
CA THR A 28 4.85 -17.52 -9.68
C THR A 28 4.72 -16.00 -9.86
N ARG A 29 4.00 -15.60 -10.91
CA ARG A 29 3.59 -14.19 -11.05
C ARG A 29 2.58 -13.84 -9.98
N ARG A 30 2.76 -12.69 -9.36
CA ARG A 30 1.92 -12.21 -8.27
C ARG A 30 1.59 -10.73 -8.47
N SER A 31 0.37 -10.38 -8.14
CA SER A 31 -0.05 -8.99 -8.06
C SER A 31 -0.91 -8.74 -6.83
N ALA A 32 -0.90 -7.51 -6.38
CA ALA A 32 -1.81 -7.04 -5.34
C ALA A 32 -2.17 -5.59 -5.61
N THR A 33 -3.44 -5.25 -5.37
CA THR A 33 -3.97 -3.89 -5.48
C THR A 33 -4.53 -3.47 -4.12
N ALA A 34 -4.15 -2.30 -3.67
CA ALA A 34 -4.63 -1.67 -2.44
C ALA A 34 -5.16 -0.28 -2.73
N GLU A 35 -5.93 0.26 -1.81
CA GLU A 35 -6.38 1.66 -1.83
C GLU A 35 -6.22 2.33 -0.48
N ALA A 36 -6.23 3.66 -0.51
CA ALA A 36 -6.44 4.51 0.66
C ALA A 36 -7.22 5.75 0.26
N TRP A 37 -7.90 6.35 1.23
CA TRP A 37 -8.61 7.61 1.08
C TRP A 37 -7.95 8.69 1.91
N ILE A 38 -7.70 9.84 1.29
CA ILE A 38 -7.16 11.02 1.96
C ILE A 38 -8.28 12.07 1.97
N ARG A 39 -8.82 12.35 3.16
CA ARG A 39 -9.81 13.42 3.32
C ARG A 39 -9.14 14.77 3.29
N LEU A 40 -9.69 15.67 2.49
CA LEU A 40 -9.18 17.02 2.29
C LEU A 40 -10.29 18.03 2.58
N GLY A 41 -9.96 19.09 3.29
CA GLY A 41 -10.82 20.28 3.38
C GLY A 41 -10.89 21.04 2.05
N PRO A 42 -11.87 21.95 1.90
CA PRO A 42 -12.13 22.65 0.64
C PRO A 42 -10.91 23.37 0.05
N GLU A 43 -10.11 24.02 0.87
CA GLU A 43 -8.92 24.77 0.43
C GLU A 43 -7.81 23.84 -0.07
N ALA A 44 -7.54 22.74 0.65
CA ALA A 44 -6.59 21.73 0.25
C ALA A 44 -7.03 21.04 -1.06
N LEU A 45 -8.32 20.70 -1.18
CA LEU A 45 -8.89 20.11 -2.37
C LEU A 45 -8.81 21.05 -3.59
N ALA A 46 -9.10 22.34 -3.41
CA ALA A 46 -8.95 23.34 -4.47
C ALA A 46 -7.49 23.41 -4.96
N ARG A 47 -6.53 23.29 -4.04
CA ARG A 47 -5.10 23.29 -4.37
C ARG A 47 -4.70 22.05 -5.17
N VAL A 48 -5.21 20.87 -4.82
CA VAL A 48 -4.97 19.63 -5.59
C VAL A 48 -5.58 19.75 -6.99
N ARG A 49 -6.80 20.24 -7.11
CA ARG A 49 -7.50 20.43 -8.41
C ARG A 49 -6.79 21.45 -9.32
N ALA A 50 -6.16 22.46 -8.75
CA ALA A 50 -5.38 23.43 -9.52
C ALA A 50 -4.09 22.84 -10.13
N GLY A 51 -3.69 21.64 -9.72
CA GLY A 51 -2.56 20.90 -10.29
C GLY A 51 -1.17 21.45 -9.96
N HIS A 52 -1.06 22.66 -9.42
CA HIS A 52 0.21 23.30 -9.08
C HIS A 52 0.11 23.97 -7.70
N SER A 53 1.05 23.69 -6.84
CA SER A 53 1.26 24.41 -5.58
C SER A 53 2.63 25.11 -5.61
N ALA A 54 2.88 26.01 -4.67
CA ALA A 54 4.21 26.60 -4.49
C ALA A 54 5.30 25.55 -4.18
N LYS A 55 4.90 24.34 -3.76
CA LYS A 55 5.75 23.16 -3.52
C LYS A 55 5.78 22.16 -4.69
N GLY A 56 5.15 22.48 -5.85
CA GLY A 56 5.08 21.61 -7.02
C GLY A 56 3.78 20.80 -7.12
N ASP A 57 3.79 19.76 -7.94
CA ASP A 57 2.68 18.83 -8.16
C ASP A 57 2.54 17.88 -6.97
N VAL A 58 1.50 18.08 -6.15
CA VAL A 58 1.23 17.29 -4.95
C VAL A 58 1.08 15.80 -5.27
N LEU A 59 0.27 15.48 -6.28
CA LEU A 59 -0.02 14.09 -6.63
C LEU A 59 1.16 13.42 -7.33
N GLY A 60 1.92 14.15 -8.15
CA GLY A 60 3.14 13.64 -8.77
C GLY A 60 4.22 13.29 -7.75
N VAL A 61 4.44 14.13 -6.74
CA VAL A 61 5.38 13.84 -5.65
C VAL A 61 4.89 12.65 -4.82
N ALA A 62 3.60 12.59 -4.50
CA ALA A 62 3.01 11.47 -3.77
C ALA A 62 3.07 10.16 -4.55
N GLN A 63 2.93 10.19 -5.87
CA GLN A 63 3.09 9.03 -6.74
C GLN A 63 4.51 8.44 -6.64
N ILE A 64 5.52 9.28 -6.77
CA ILE A 64 6.93 8.86 -6.66
C ILE A 64 7.20 8.29 -5.26
N ALA A 65 6.69 8.94 -4.21
CA ALA A 65 6.85 8.48 -2.83
C ALA A 65 6.21 7.10 -2.61
N GLY A 66 5.01 6.86 -3.15
CA GLY A 66 4.35 5.56 -3.08
C GLY A 66 5.14 4.46 -3.80
N ILE A 67 5.64 4.73 -5.01
CA ILE A 67 6.50 3.80 -5.76
C ILE A 67 7.77 3.47 -4.97
N GLN A 68 8.42 4.46 -4.39
CA GLN A 68 9.62 4.25 -3.57
C GLN A 68 9.33 3.44 -2.31
N ALA A 69 8.20 3.71 -1.65
CA ALA A 69 7.79 2.99 -0.45
C ALA A 69 7.53 1.50 -0.72
N ALA A 70 6.85 1.17 -1.82
CA ALA A 70 6.69 -0.22 -2.25
C ALA A 70 8.03 -0.96 -2.35
N LYS A 71 9.05 -0.34 -2.93
CA LYS A 71 10.41 -0.92 -3.07
C LYS A 71 11.14 -1.10 -1.75
N ARG A 72 10.72 -0.41 -0.69
CA ARG A 72 11.34 -0.45 0.65
C ARG A 72 10.47 -1.17 1.68
N THR A 73 9.42 -1.82 1.28
CA THR A 73 8.49 -2.50 2.21
C THR A 73 9.20 -3.47 3.14
N GLY A 74 10.14 -4.26 2.64
CA GLY A 74 10.93 -5.19 3.47
C GLY A 74 11.82 -4.52 4.51
N GLU A 75 12.15 -3.24 4.35
CA GLU A 75 12.89 -2.44 5.33
C GLU A 75 11.97 -1.81 6.40
N LEU A 76 10.70 -1.60 6.06
CA LEU A 76 9.69 -0.95 6.91
C LEU A 76 8.88 -1.95 7.74
N ILE A 77 8.56 -3.10 7.17
CA ILE A 77 7.73 -4.13 7.80
C ILE A 77 8.63 -5.31 8.20
N PRO A 78 8.86 -5.51 9.50
CA PRO A 78 9.97 -6.34 10.00
C PRO A 78 10.03 -7.77 9.47
N LEU A 79 8.87 -8.40 9.23
CA LEU A 79 8.81 -9.81 8.81
C LEU A 79 8.45 -9.98 7.32
N CYS A 80 8.44 -8.89 6.54
CA CYS A 80 8.30 -8.96 5.10
C CYS A 80 9.63 -9.34 4.43
N HIS A 81 9.53 -10.17 3.39
CA HIS A 81 10.68 -10.48 2.55
C HIS A 81 11.05 -9.28 1.67
N PRO A 82 12.34 -9.01 1.44
CA PRO A 82 12.76 -8.07 0.41
C PRO A 82 12.44 -8.69 -0.96
N LEU A 83 11.62 -8.00 -1.76
CA LEU A 83 11.16 -8.52 -3.05
C LEU A 83 11.68 -7.66 -4.21
N PRO A 84 12.21 -8.29 -5.28
CA PRO A 84 12.45 -7.61 -6.55
C PRO A 84 11.11 -7.38 -7.25
N LEU A 85 10.58 -6.14 -7.22
CA LEU A 85 9.32 -5.81 -7.87
C LEU A 85 9.50 -5.69 -9.37
N ASP A 86 8.61 -6.31 -10.14
CA ASP A 86 8.54 -6.20 -11.60
C ASP A 86 7.86 -4.88 -12.02
N GLY A 87 6.96 -4.34 -11.19
CA GLY A 87 6.28 -3.09 -11.45
C GLY A 87 5.44 -2.59 -10.28
N VAL A 88 5.29 -1.27 -10.21
CA VAL A 88 4.41 -0.58 -9.25
C VAL A 88 3.70 0.54 -10.00
N ASP A 89 2.37 0.52 -9.97
CA ASP A 89 1.52 1.61 -10.43
C ASP A 89 0.89 2.28 -9.22
N VAL A 90 0.90 3.61 -9.19
CA VAL A 90 0.18 4.41 -8.19
C VAL A 90 -0.66 5.42 -8.95
N ARG A 91 -1.95 5.45 -8.68
CA ARG A 91 -2.93 6.32 -9.35
C ARG A 91 -3.75 7.08 -8.33
N PHE A 92 -4.23 8.25 -8.73
CA PHE A 92 -5.07 9.09 -7.89
C PHE A 92 -6.36 9.44 -8.60
N GLU A 93 -7.45 9.46 -7.85
CA GLU A 93 -8.75 9.97 -8.27
C GLU A 93 -9.17 11.08 -7.31
N VAL A 94 -9.49 12.26 -7.86
CA VAL A 94 -9.90 13.41 -7.07
C VAL A 94 -11.42 13.43 -6.97
N HIS A 95 -11.95 13.41 -5.76
CA HIS A 95 -13.38 13.45 -5.43
C HIS A 95 -13.73 14.71 -4.64
N ASP A 96 -15.01 14.95 -4.36
CA ASP A 96 -15.45 16.14 -3.65
C ASP A 96 -15.03 16.17 -2.17
N ALA A 97 -14.78 15.01 -1.56
CA ALA A 97 -14.36 14.90 -0.17
C ALA A 97 -12.85 14.63 0.02
N GLY A 98 -12.07 14.56 -1.08
CA GLY A 98 -10.65 14.26 -0.99
C GLY A 98 -10.09 13.50 -2.18
N VAL A 99 -9.07 12.71 -1.94
CA VAL A 99 -8.34 11.95 -2.97
C VAL A 99 -8.35 10.48 -2.61
N ARG A 100 -8.72 9.63 -3.56
CA ARG A 100 -8.48 8.19 -3.50
C ARG A 100 -7.14 7.89 -4.15
N VAL A 101 -6.30 7.13 -3.47
CA VAL A 101 -5.09 6.54 -4.06
C VAL A 101 -5.30 5.04 -4.22
N GLU A 102 -4.91 4.53 -5.38
CA GLU A 102 -4.85 3.10 -5.67
C GLU A 102 -3.44 2.73 -6.08
N ALA A 103 -2.89 1.66 -5.50
CA ALA A 103 -1.58 1.15 -5.85
C ALA A 103 -1.66 -0.34 -6.20
N THR A 104 -1.00 -0.71 -7.31
CA THR A 104 -0.84 -2.09 -7.73
C THR A 104 0.64 -2.44 -7.79
N ALA A 105 1.06 -3.43 -7.00
CA ALA A 105 2.40 -3.99 -7.03
C ALA A 105 2.40 -5.35 -7.74
N ARG A 106 3.49 -5.67 -8.44
CA ARG A 106 3.67 -6.93 -9.17
C ARG A 106 5.08 -7.46 -8.96
N CYS A 107 5.19 -8.77 -8.80
CA CYS A 107 6.49 -9.47 -8.80
C CYS A 107 6.36 -10.89 -9.36
N THR A 108 7.48 -11.43 -9.76
CA THR A 108 7.67 -12.87 -10.02
C THR A 108 8.47 -13.45 -8.85
N GLY A 109 7.79 -14.15 -7.95
CA GLY A 109 8.41 -14.56 -6.67
C GLY A 109 7.66 -15.64 -5.91
N ARG A 110 8.16 -15.93 -4.71
CA ARG A 110 7.67 -17.00 -3.83
C ARG A 110 6.68 -16.55 -2.76
N THR A 111 6.51 -15.24 -2.58
CA THR A 111 5.56 -14.64 -1.64
C THR A 111 4.75 -13.54 -2.31
N GLY A 112 3.65 -13.14 -1.69
CA GLY A 112 2.76 -12.11 -2.21
C GLY A 112 3.33 -10.70 -2.06
N VAL A 113 2.69 -9.73 -2.71
CA VAL A 113 3.07 -8.31 -2.76
C VAL A 113 1.98 -7.42 -2.14
N GLU A 114 1.18 -7.98 -1.26
CA GLU A 114 0.08 -7.27 -0.60
C GLU A 114 0.60 -6.09 0.23
N MET A 115 1.69 -6.30 0.98
CA MET A 115 2.27 -5.25 1.83
C MET A 115 2.92 -4.15 1.01
N GLU A 116 3.50 -4.46 -0.12
CA GLU A 116 4.04 -3.48 -1.06
C GLU A 116 2.97 -2.53 -1.59
N ALA A 117 1.81 -3.06 -1.96
CA ALA A 117 0.68 -2.24 -2.40
C ALA A 117 0.11 -1.37 -1.27
N LEU A 118 -0.08 -1.94 -0.06
CA LEU A 118 -0.55 -1.22 1.12
C LEU A 118 0.43 -0.12 1.56
N THR A 119 1.72 -0.41 1.57
CA THR A 119 2.77 0.56 1.93
C THR A 119 2.81 1.71 0.91
N ALA A 120 2.66 1.40 -0.38
CA ALA A 120 2.58 2.42 -1.43
C ALA A 120 1.42 3.40 -1.19
N CYS A 121 0.21 2.90 -0.94
CA CYS A 121 -0.96 3.74 -0.65
C CYS A 121 -0.76 4.58 0.62
N SER A 122 -0.24 3.98 1.68
CA SER A 122 -0.02 4.65 2.97
C SER A 122 0.96 5.81 2.84
N VAL A 123 2.12 5.59 2.22
CA VAL A 123 3.16 6.63 2.07
C VAL A 123 2.75 7.68 1.04
N ALA A 124 2.05 7.32 -0.03
CA ALA A 124 1.46 8.29 -0.94
C ALA A 124 0.48 9.22 -0.19
N GLY A 125 -0.40 8.67 0.64
CA GLY A 125 -1.31 9.45 1.47
C GLY A 125 -0.60 10.36 2.46
N LEU A 126 0.43 9.85 3.17
CA LEU A 126 1.27 10.66 4.06
C LEU A 126 1.95 11.82 3.32
N THR A 127 2.38 11.59 2.09
CA THR A 127 3.02 12.61 1.27
C THR A 127 2.02 13.71 0.86
N VAL A 128 0.79 13.36 0.50
CA VAL A 128 -0.28 14.33 0.25
C VAL A 128 -0.49 15.20 1.49
N ILE A 129 -0.57 14.59 2.68
CA ILE A 129 -0.73 15.33 3.94
C ILE A 129 0.48 16.25 4.19
N ASP A 130 1.70 15.76 4.04
CA ASP A 130 2.90 16.57 4.26
C ASP A 130 2.94 17.82 3.38
N MET A 131 2.55 17.67 2.12
CA MET A 131 2.54 18.78 1.17
C MET A 131 1.42 19.80 1.41
N LEU A 132 0.30 19.39 2.01
CA LEU A 132 -0.90 20.23 2.21
C LEU A 132 -1.11 20.68 3.66
N LYS A 133 -0.40 20.13 4.65
CA LYS A 133 -0.61 20.40 6.08
C LYS A 133 -0.45 21.89 6.49
N ALA A 134 0.24 22.68 5.67
CA ALA A 134 0.35 24.13 5.90
C ALA A 134 -0.97 24.86 5.58
N ILE A 135 -1.84 24.27 4.74
CA ILE A 135 -3.13 24.82 4.33
C ILE A 135 -4.22 24.26 5.24
N ASP A 136 -4.20 22.97 5.48
CA ASP A 136 -5.21 22.26 6.27
C ASP A 136 -4.52 21.26 7.21
N ARG A 137 -4.81 21.35 8.51
CA ARG A 137 -4.26 20.44 9.53
C ARG A 137 -5.21 19.33 9.91
N THR A 138 -6.40 19.30 9.32
CA THR A 138 -7.44 18.30 9.60
C THR A 138 -7.39 17.11 8.65
N LEU A 139 -6.39 17.10 7.74
CA LEU A 139 -6.18 16.03 6.77
C LEU A 139 -6.02 14.68 7.48
N GLN A 140 -6.65 13.65 6.94
CA GLN A 140 -6.55 12.30 7.47
C GLN A 140 -6.54 11.26 6.37
N ILE A 141 -5.89 10.11 6.64
CA ILE A 141 -5.94 8.94 5.78
C ILE A 141 -6.96 7.98 6.38
N ASP A 142 -7.90 7.55 5.55
CA ASP A 142 -8.93 6.59 5.90
C ASP A 142 -8.83 5.32 5.04
N GLY A 143 -9.29 4.21 5.61
CA GLY A 143 -9.65 3.02 4.87
C GLY A 143 -8.52 2.40 4.06
N VAL A 144 -7.26 2.44 4.53
CA VAL A 144 -6.17 1.70 3.88
C VAL A 144 -6.51 0.22 3.88
N ARG A 145 -6.73 -0.36 2.71
CA ARG A 145 -7.13 -1.76 2.57
C ARG A 145 -6.66 -2.40 1.28
N LEU A 146 -6.58 -3.72 1.31
CA LEU A 146 -6.35 -4.54 0.13
C LEU A 146 -7.65 -4.64 -0.68
N LEU A 147 -7.58 -4.48 -2.00
CA LEU A 147 -8.70 -4.65 -2.93
C LEU A 147 -8.68 -6.00 -3.63
N ALA A 148 -7.50 -6.45 -4.04
CA ALA A 148 -7.35 -7.70 -4.76
C ALA A 148 -5.92 -8.22 -4.64
N LYS A 149 -5.79 -9.52 -4.82
CA LYS A 149 -4.49 -10.16 -5.07
C LYS A 149 -4.65 -11.33 -6.02
N SER A 150 -3.60 -11.66 -6.75
CA SER A 150 -3.56 -12.82 -7.61
C SER A 150 -2.23 -13.58 -7.50
N GLY A 151 -2.31 -14.87 -7.83
CA GLY A 151 -1.18 -15.78 -7.84
C GLY A 151 -0.88 -16.42 -6.49
N GLY A 152 0.02 -17.41 -6.54
CA GLY A 152 0.43 -18.19 -5.38
C GLY A 152 -0.51 -19.33 -5.03
N THR A 153 -0.17 -20.07 -3.97
CA THR A 153 -0.86 -21.33 -3.57
C THR A 153 -2.25 -21.10 -2.97
N ARG A 154 -2.56 -19.87 -2.51
CA ARG A 154 -3.87 -19.52 -1.92
C ARG A 154 -4.87 -18.98 -2.96
N GLY A 155 -4.45 -18.90 -4.23
CA GLY A 155 -5.29 -18.39 -5.32
C GLY A 155 -5.58 -16.88 -5.27
N ASP A 156 -6.49 -16.48 -6.13
CA ASP A 156 -6.91 -15.10 -6.27
C ASP A 156 -7.93 -14.73 -5.20
N TRP A 157 -7.89 -13.48 -4.78
CA TRP A 157 -8.83 -12.92 -3.83
C TRP A 157 -9.19 -11.48 -4.22
N ARG A 158 -10.43 -11.07 -3.98
CA ARG A 158 -10.93 -9.72 -4.19
C ARG A 158 -11.82 -9.32 -3.01
N ALA A 159 -11.70 -8.08 -2.57
CA ALA A 159 -12.61 -7.47 -1.60
C ALA A 159 -14.03 -7.34 -2.20
N GLU A 160 -15.03 -7.54 -1.35
CA GLU A 160 -16.44 -7.29 -1.66
C GLU A 160 -16.75 -5.79 -1.63
#